data_72b253cd144968b83fcb54d08a8afa99
#
_entry.id   72b253cd144968b83fcb54d08a8afa99
#
_cell.length_a   1.000
_cell.length_b   1.000
_cell.length_c   1.000
_cell.angle_alpha   90.00
_cell.angle_beta   90.00
_cell.angle_gamma   90.00
#
_symmetry.space_group_name_H-M   'P 1'
#
loop_
_entity.id
_entity.type
_entity.pdbx_description
1 polymer ?
#
loop_
_entity_poly.entity_id
_entity_poly.type
_entity_poly.pdbx_seq_one_letter_code
_entity_poly.pdbx_strand_id
1 'polypeptide(L)'
;MNQVTSAATGSAAVVEPATWRDLSALRHLEKVCFPRDAWPLLDMVGVLTFPGVVRLKAILDGEMAGFIAADLRRHENLAWISTLGVLPAHRRRGLGTTLLRTCEEQLRVSRVRLSVRASNQPALQMYTQFGYREHGIWKRYYSDGEDALVLEKNL
;
A
#
# COMPACT_ATOMS: atom_id res chain seq x y z
N MET A 1 16.56 -0.65 -45.82
CA MET A 1 16.88 0.05 -44.55
C MET A 1 15.87 -0.39 -43.51
N ASN A 2 16.24 -1.34 -42.69
CA ASN A 2 15.38 -1.81 -41.61
C ASN A 2 15.64 -0.96 -40.37
N GLN A 3 14.68 -0.13 -40.03
CA GLN A 3 14.66 0.48 -38.70
C GLN A 3 14.20 -0.56 -37.71
N VAL A 4 15.15 -1.05 -36.91
CA VAL A 4 14.84 -1.84 -35.71
C VAL A 4 14.33 -0.86 -34.68
N THR A 5 13.03 -0.79 -34.53
CA THR A 5 12.40 -0.10 -33.40
C THR A 5 12.74 -0.91 -32.17
N SER A 6 13.71 -0.45 -31.39
CA SER A 6 13.98 -0.96 -30.03
C SER A 6 12.75 -0.69 -29.18
N ALA A 7 11.92 -1.68 -29.02
CA ALA A 7 10.91 -1.69 -27.98
C ALA A 7 11.67 -1.68 -26.65
N ALA A 8 11.61 -0.57 -25.92
CA ALA A 8 12.08 -0.52 -24.55
C ALA A 8 11.25 -1.54 -23.76
N THR A 9 11.86 -2.69 -23.49
CA THR A 9 11.33 -3.71 -22.57
C THR A 9 11.38 -3.08 -21.18
N GLY A 10 10.31 -2.37 -20.81
CA GLY A 10 10.13 -1.93 -19.44
C GLY A 10 10.13 -3.19 -18.57
N SER A 11 11.05 -3.27 -17.63
CA SER A 11 11.12 -4.36 -16.67
C SER A 11 9.77 -4.46 -15.96
N ALA A 12 9.15 -5.65 -15.97
CA ALA A 12 7.92 -5.88 -15.25
C ALA A 12 8.21 -5.86 -13.74
N ALA A 13 7.34 -5.22 -12.95
CA ALA A 13 7.47 -5.23 -11.51
C ALA A 13 7.19 -6.64 -10.97
N VAL A 14 7.98 -7.06 -9.97
CA VAL A 14 7.78 -8.32 -9.25
C VAL A 14 7.21 -8.00 -7.88
N VAL A 15 6.07 -8.61 -7.54
CA VAL A 15 5.46 -8.52 -6.21
C VAL A 15 5.82 -9.76 -5.42
N GLU A 16 6.43 -9.57 -4.27
CA GLU A 16 6.91 -10.64 -3.41
C GLU A 16 6.77 -10.28 -1.93
N PRO A 17 6.81 -11.28 -1.02
CA PRO A 17 6.77 -11.01 0.41
C PRO A 17 7.93 -10.12 0.87
N ALA A 18 7.64 -9.16 1.73
CA ALA A 18 8.66 -8.37 2.40
C ALA A 18 9.14 -9.07 3.67
N THR A 19 10.38 -8.81 4.07
CA THR A 19 11.02 -9.38 5.25
C THR A 19 11.66 -8.28 6.11
N TRP A 20 12.17 -8.64 7.28
CA TRP A 20 12.91 -7.71 8.15
C TRP A 20 14.13 -7.07 7.44
N ARG A 21 14.68 -7.73 6.43
CA ARG A 21 15.80 -7.21 5.61
C ARG A 21 15.42 -6.00 4.77
N ASP A 22 14.13 -5.77 4.59
CA ASP A 22 13.58 -4.65 3.81
C ASP A 22 13.40 -3.37 4.64
N LEU A 23 13.79 -3.35 5.93
CA LEU A 23 13.56 -2.22 6.83
C LEU A 23 14.11 -0.91 6.29
N SER A 24 15.32 -0.90 5.77
CA SER A 24 15.94 0.32 5.22
C SER A 24 15.18 0.85 4.00
N ALA A 25 14.80 -0.04 3.09
CA ALA A 25 14.02 0.31 1.90
C ALA A 25 12.62 0.80 2.27
N LEU A 26 11.96 0.15 3.23
CA LEU A 26 10.65 0.58 3.74
C LEU A 26 10.73 1.95 4.40
N ARG A 27 11.75 2.19 5.21
CA ARG A 27 11.96 3.50 5.85
C ARG A 27 12.13 4.62 4.83
N HIS A 28 12.87 4.38 3.76
CA HIS A 28 13.00 5.32 2.66
C HIS A 28 11.66 5.57 1.98
N LEU A 29 10.94 4.51 1.62
CA LEU A 29 9.63 4.60 0.96
C LEU A 29 8.62 5.38 1.82
N GLU A 30 8.53 5.08 3.10
CA GLU A 30 7.62 5.77 4.03
C GLU A 30 7.91 7.27 4.11
N LYS A 31 9.17 7.65 4.21
CA LYS A 31 9.57 9.06 4.25
C LYS A 31 9.22 9.81 2.97
N VAL A 32 9.40 9.17 1.84
CA VAL A 32 9.14 9.78 0.53
C VAL A 32 7.64 9.85 0.24
N CYS A 33 6.90 8.77 0.52
CA CYS A 33 5.47 8.70 0.24
C CYS A 33 4.62 9.46 1.25
N PHE A 34 5.02 9.47 2.53
CA PHE A 34 4.24 10.04 3.63
C PHE A 34 5.08 10.99 4.49
N PRO A 35 5.52 12.12 3.93
CA PRO A 35 6.46 13.02 4.63
C PRO A 35 5.88 13.60 5.93
N ARG A 36 4.56 13.71 6.04
CA ARG A 36 3.88 14.21 7.25
C ARG A 36 3.50 13.11 8.23
N ASP A 37 3.33 11.87 7.75
CA ASP A 37 2.74 10.77 8.50
C ASP A 37 3.63 9.52 8.51
N ALA A 38 4.91 9.66 8.15
CA ALA A 38 5.84 8.53 8.13
C ALA A 38 5.89 7.83 9.49
N TRP A 39 5.83 6.51 9.46
CA TRP A 39 5.78 5.70 10.66
C TRP A 39 7.07 5.78 11.49
N PRO A 40 6.96 5.68 12.82
CA PRO A 40 8.09 5.43 13.69
C PRO A 40 8.81 4.13 13.32
N LEU A 41 10.12 4.08 13.59
CA LEU A 41 10.94 2.92 13.25
C LEU A 41 10.41 1.62 13.88
N LEU A 42 9.94 1.68 15.12
CA LEU A 42 9.40 0.50 15.81
C LEU A 42 8.15 -0.05 15.14
N ASP A 43 7.29 0.81 14.59
CA ASP A 43 6.10 0.37 13.87
C ASP A 43 6.47 -0.32 12.56
N MET A 44 7.50 0.17 11.86
CA MET A 44 8.03 -0.49 10.67
C MET A 44 8.63 -1.87 10.99
N VAL A 45 9.36 -1.99 12.08
CA VAL A 45 9.86 -3.28 12.57
C VAL A 45 8.69 -4.22 12.86
N GLY A 46 7.67 -3.72 13.53
CA GLY A 46 6.46 -4.50 13.83
C GLY A 46 5.78 -5.02 12.57
N VAL A 47 5.56 -4.15 11.58
CA VAL A 47 4.90 -4.55 10.34
C VAL A 47 5.68 -5.59 9.56
N LEU A 48 7.01 -5.56 9.65
CA LEU A 48 7.88 -6.52 8.96
C LEU A 48 8.05 -7.85 9.71
N THR A 49 7.73 -7.92 11.00
CA THR A 49 8.06 -9.08 11.84
C THR A 49 6.87 -9.72 12.54
N PHE A 50 5.82 -8.99 12.85
CA PHE A 50 4.69 -9.52 13.61
C PHE A 50 3.90 -10.56 12.80
N PRO A 51 3.43 -11.65 13.46
CA PRO A 51 2.52 -12.60 12.82
C PRO A 51 1.16 -11.94 12.54
N GLY A 52 0.39 -12.51 11.62
CA GLY A 52 -0.92 -11.96 11.27
C GLY A 52 -0.88 -10.70 10.41
N VAL A 53 0.26 -10.36 9.85
CA VAL A 53 0.42 -9.27 8.90
C VAL A 53 0.76 -9.83 7.52
N VAL A 54 -0.05 -9.50 6.52
CA VAL A 54 0.31 -9.68 5.10
C VAL A 54 1.14 -8.48 4.69
N ARG A 55 2.34 -8.72 4.17
CA ARG A 55 3.29 -7.68 3.76
C ARG A 55 3.92 -8.04 2.43
N LEU A 56 3.76 -7.14 1.46
CA LEU A 56 4.25 -7.34 0.10
C LEU A 56 5.02 -6.10 -0.35
N LYS A 57 6.06 -6.35 -1.13
CA LYS A 57 6.83 -5.31 -1.81
C LYS A 57 6.76 -5.51 -3.32
N ALA A 58 6.76 -4.40 -4.05
CA ALA A 58 6.94 -4.40 -5.49
C ALA A 58 8.39 -4.00 -5.80
N ILE A 59 9.10 -4.86 -6.49
CA ILE A 59 10.47 -4.61 -6.95
C ILE A 59 10.43 -4.23 -8.42
N LEU A 60 11.04 -3.12 -8.75
CA LEU A 60 11.19 -2.63 -10.12
C LEU A 60 12.61 -2.07 -10.28
N ASP A 61 13.30 -2.51 -11.32
CA ASP A 61 14.69 -2.12 -11.58
C ASP A 61 15.63 -2.29 -10.37
N GLY A 62 15.42 -3.36 -9.60
CA GLY A 62 16.25 -3.73 -8.45
C GLY A 62 15.98 -2.94 -7.17
N GLU A 63 14.98 -2.04 -7.15
CA GLU A 63 14.61 -1.32 -5.92
C GLU A 63 13.16 -1.59 -5.49
N MET A 64 12.88 -1.35 -4.21
CA MET A 64 11.52 -1.35 -3.70
C MET A 64 10.77 -0.13 -4.22
N ALA A 65 9.93 -0.34 -5.24
CA ALA A 65 9.12 0.70 -5.85
C ALA A 65 7.78 0.94 -5.12
N GLY A 66 7.31 -0.07 -4.40
CA GLY A 66 6.06 0.00 -3.64
C GLY A 66 6.01 -1.02 -2.51
N PHE A 67 5.11 -0.78 -1.58
CA PHE A 67 4.91 -1.62 -0.39
C PHE A 67 3.45 -1.56 0.06
N ILE A 68 2.92 -2.69 0.50
CA ILE A 68 1.62 -2.79 1.16
C ILE A 68 1.73 -3.69 2.39
N ALA A 69 1.02 -3.33 3.45
CA ALA A 69 0.83 -4.20 4.60
C ALA A 69 -0.62 -4.16 5.07
N ALA A 70 -1.12 -5.32 5.50
CA ALA A 70 -2.46 -5.46 6.06
C ALA A 70 -2.42 -6.33 7.31
N ASP A 71 -3.05 -5.84 8.36
CA ASP A 71 -3.21 -6.52 9.63
C ASP A 71 -4.47 -7.39 9.62
N LEU A 72 -4.30 -8.68 9.90
CA LEU A 72 -5.39 -9.66 9.89
C LEU A 72 -6.07 -9.75 11.25
N ARG A 73 -7.32 -9.39 11.30
CA ARG A 73 -8.21 -9.58 12.46
C ARG A 73 -9.17 -10.73 12.19
N ARG A 74 -8.65 -11.95 12.25
CA ARG A 74 -9.38 -13.16 11.85
C ARG A 74 -10.66 -13.39 12.63
N HIS A 75 -10.66 -13.08 13.92
CA HIS A 75 -11.85 -13.19 14.78
C HIS A 75 -12.97 -12.20 14.38
N GLU A 76 -12.65 -11.12 13.71
CA GLU A 76 -13.61 -10.16 13.17
C GLU A 76 -13.94 -10.42 11.69
N ASN A 77 -13.27 -11.40 11.07
CA ASN A 77 -13.32 -11.65 9.62
C ASN A 77 -13.01 -10.39 8.80
N LEU A 78 -11.99 -9.67 9.23
CA LEU A 78 -11.63 -8.33 8.77
C LEU A 78 -10.10 -8.23 8.64
N ALA A 79 -9.64 -7.47 7.66
CA ALA A 79 -8.27 -6.98 7.58
C ALA A 79 -8.24 -5.45 7.54
N TRP A 80 -7.18 -4.87 8.08
CA TRP A 80 -6.89 -3.44 7.94
C TRP A 80 -5.63 -3.25 7.12
N ILE A 81 -5.75 -2.54 6.01
CA ILE A 81 -4.57 -2.07 5.27
C ILE A 81 -3.94 -0.97 6.09
N SER A 82 -2.74 -1.24 6.58
CA SER A 82 -2.00 -0.34 7.46
C SER A 82 -1.24 0.72 6.66
N THR A 83 -0.71 0.34 5.50
CA THR A 83 -0.02 1.25 4.57
C THR A 83 -0.07 0.71 3.15
N LEU A 84 -0.10 1.61 2.19
CA LEU A 84 0.10 1.34 0.77
C LEU A 84 0.81 2.56 0.17
N GLY A 85 2.02 2.38 -0.30
CA GLY A 85 2.80 3.44 -0.92
C GLY A 85 3.49 2.96 -2.19
N VAL A 86 3.61 3.86 -3.16
CA VAL A 86 4.40 3.68 -4.37
C VAL A 86 5.29 4.91 -4.52
N LEU A 87 6.58 4.69 -4.73
CA LEU A 87 7.52 5.80 -4.96
C LEU A 87 7.04 6.69 -6.11
N PRO A 88 7.15 8.02 -5.99
CA PRO A 88 6.66 8.93 -7.03
C PRO A 88 7.18 8.64 -8.44
N ALA A 89 8.45 8.23 -8.56
CA ALA A 89 9.07 7.89 -9.84
C ALA A 89 8.42 6.68 -10.54
N HIS A 90 7.71 5.84 -9.79
CA HIS A 90 7.10 4.60 -10.29
C HIS A 90 5.57 4.63 -10.28
N ARG A 91 4.97 5.77 -9.99
CA ARG A 91 3.51 5.96 -10.02
C ARG A 91 2.96 5.93 -11.45
N ARG A 92 1.63 5.72 -11.57
CA ARG A 92 0.88 5.62 -12.83
C ARG A 92 1.30 4.43 -13.72
N ARG A 93 1.87 3.40 -13.11
CA ARG A 93 2.21 2.13 -13.77
C ARG A 93 1.36 0.95 -13.27
N GLY A 94 0.33 1.23 -12.46
CA GLY A 94 -0.55 0.21 -11.90
C GLY A 94 0.03 -0.56 -10.72
N LEU A 95 1.16 -0.14 -10.13
CA LEU A 95 1.79 -0.86 -9.01
C LEU A 95 0.92 -0.88 -7.76
N GLY A 96 0.30 0.25 -7.42
CA GLY A 96 -0.61 0.33 -6.26
C GLY A 96 -1.78 -0.63 -6.39
N THR A 97 -2.41 -0.68 -7.56
CA THR A 97 -3.51 -1.62 -7.85
C THR A 97 -3.04 -3.07 -7.82
N THR A 98 -1.86 -3.36 -8.35
CA THR A 98 -1.29 -4.72 -8.34
C THR A 98 -0.99 -5.18 -6.92
N LEU A 99 -0.36 -4.32 -6.10
CA LEU A 99 -0.11 -4.60 -4.69
C LEU A 99 -1.41 -4.84 -3.92
N LEU A 100 -2.40 -4.01 -4.14
CA LEU A 100 -3.70 -4.12 -3.48
C LEU A 100 -4.41 -5.43 -3.84
N ARG A 101 -4.47 -5.77 -5.12
CA ARG A 101 -5.06 -7.02 -5.59
C ARG A 101 -4.34 -8.24 -5.01
N THR A 102 -3.03 -8.28 -5.13
CA THR A 102 -2.22 -9.41 -4.61
C THR A 102 -2.36 -9.55 -3.10
N CYS A 103 -2.44 -8.43 -2.39
CA CYS A 103 -2.69 -8.44 -0.96
C CYS A 103 -4.06 -9.02 -0.63
N GLU A 104 -5.14 -8.53 -1.27
CA GLU A 104 -6.50 -9.00 -1.03
C GLU A 104 -6.64 -10.51 -1.26
N GLU A 105 -5.99 -11.06 -2.28
CA GLU A 105 -5.98 -12.50 -2.57
C GLU A 105 -5.40 -13.34 -1.42
N GLN A 106 -4.53 -12.77 -0.61
CA GLN A 106 -3.89 -13.47 0.52
C GLN A 106 -4.61 -13.31 1.85
N LEU A 107 -5.52 -12.34 1.98
CA LEU A 107 -6.14 -12.00 3.27
C LEU A 107 -7.07 -13.08 3.82
N ARG A 108 -7.82 -13.77 2.96
CA ARG A 108 -8.79 -14.81 3.35
C ARG A 108 -9.73 -14.37 4.47
N VAL A 109 -10.25 -13.15 4.35
CA VAL A 109 -11.28 -12.55 5.19
C VAL A 109 -12.38 -11.98 4.30
N SER A 110 -13.54 -11.69 4.86
CA SER A 110 -14.68 -11.20 4.06
C SER A 110 -14.69 -9.69 3.86
N ARG A 111 -13.92 -8.95 4.65
CA ARG A 111 -13.90 -7.48 4.60
C ARG A 111 -12.51 -6.92 4.75
N VAL A 112 -12.26 -5.82 4.05
CA VAL A 112 -11.03 -5.04 4.17
C VAL A 112 -11.37 -3.59 4.44
N ARG A 113 -10.67 -2.99 5.38
CA ARG A 113 -10.76 -1.56 5.71
C ARG A 113 -9.42 -0.88 5.57
N LEU A 114 -9.48 0.41 5.36
CA LEU A 114 -8.34 1.31 5.41
C LEU A 114 -8.79 2.71 5.81
N SER A 115 -7.85 3.53 6.23
CA SER A 115 -8.08 4.96 6.44
C SER A 115 -7.19 5.76 5.50
N VAL A 116 -7.70 6.89 5.01
CA VAL A 116 -7.00 7.76 4.07
C VAL A 116 -7.35 9.21 4.39
N ARG A 117 -6.39 10.13 4.18
CA ARG A 117 -6.66 11.57 4.34
C ARG A 117 -7.80 11.99 3.43
N ALA A 118 -8.73 12.76 3.98
CA ALA A 118 -9.89 13.26 3.24
C ALA A 118 -9.50 14.05 1.98
N SER A 119 -8.34 14.72 2.00
CA SER A 119 -7.81 15.49 0.87
C SER A 119 -7.05 14.68 -0.17
N ASN A 120 -6.77 13.40 0.09
CA ASN A 120 -5.97 12.57 -0.82
C ASN A 120 -6.82 12.04 -1.99
N GLN A 121 -7.14 12.92 -2.93
CA GLN A 121 -8.00 12.60 -4.07
C GLN A 121 -7.46 11.46 -4.96
N PRO A 122 -6.17 11.39 -5.30
CA PRO A 122 -5.66 10.27 -6.09
C PRO A 122 -5.87 8.91 -5.41
N ALA A 123 -5.64 8.81 -4.11
CA ALA A 123 -5.86 7.57 -3.35
C ALA A 123 -7.36 7.24 -3.26
N LEU A 124 -8.21 8.20 -2.96
CA LEU A 124 -9.66 8.01 -2.91
C LEU A 124 -10.20 7.50 -4.24
N GLN A 125 -9.75 8.07 -5.35
CA GLN A 125 -10.15 7.64 -6.68
C GLN A 125 -9.70 6.21 -6.96
N MET A 126 -8.46 5.86 -6.64
CA MET A 126 -7.95 4.49 -6.81
C MET A 126 -8.76 3.48 -6.01
N TYR A 127 -8.98 3.73 -4.72
CA TYR A 127 -9.73 2.82 -3.86
C TYR A 127 -11.19 2.69 -4.32
N THR A 128 -11.84 3.78 -4.68
CA THR A 128 -13.23 3.76 -5.20
C THR A 128 -13.33 2.93 -6.46
N GLN A 129 -12.41 3.10 -7.40
CA GLN A 129 -12.36 2.28 -8.63
C GLN A 129 -12.10 0.81 -8.33
N PHE A 130 -11.41 0.50 -7.23
CA PHE A 130 -11.12 -0.87 -6.81
C PHE A 130 -12.24 -1.50 -5.97
N GLY A 131 -13.34 -0.79 -5.76
CA GLY A 131 -14.54 -1.29 -5.09
C GLY A 131 -14.68 -0.93 -3.62
N TYR A 132 -13.79 -0.08 -3.10
CA TYR A 132 -13.92 0.45 -1.74
C TYR A 132 -15.00 1.52 -1.68
N ARG A 133 -15.71 1.57 -0.56
CA ARG A 133 -16.77 2.55 -0.28
C ARG A 133 -16.55 3.20 1.07
N GLU A 134 -17.01 4.43 1.21
CA GLU A 134 -16.96 5.13 2.48
C GLU A 134 -17.75 4.38 3.55
N HIS A 135 -17.12 4.14 4.69
CA HIS A 135 -17.68 3.44 5.82
C HIS A 135 -17.81 4.33 7.05
N GLY A 136 -16.94 5.32 7.19
CA GLY A 136 -16.95 6.26 8.31
C GLY A 136 -15.90 7.38 8.16
N ILE A 137 -15.92 8.27 9.13
CA ILE A 137 -15.00 9.41 9.20
C ILE A 137 -14.42 9.45 10.60
N TRP A 138 -13.11 9.56 10.71
CA TRP A 138 -12.41 9.86 11.96
C TRP A 138 -12.02 11.33 11.96
N LYS A 139 -12.77 12.13 12.73
CA LYS A 139 -12.57 13.57 12.83
C LYS A 139 -11.22 13.90 13.47
N ARG A 140 -10.50 14.84 12.86
CA ARG A 140 -9.20 15.35 13.35
C ARG A 140 -8.21 14.24 13.67
N TYR A 141 -8.18 13.23 12.84
CA TYR A 141 -7.35 12.04 13.04
C TYR A 141 -5.85 12.32 12.91
N TYR A 142 -5.46 13.11 11.92
CA TYR A 142 -4.07 13.44 11.66
C TYR A 142 -3.59 14.60 12.54
N SER A 143 -2.28 14.68 12.78
CA SER A 143 -1.68 15.68 13.68
C SER A 143 -1.93 17.12 13.25
N ASP A 144 -2.16 17.36 11.96
CA ASP A 144 -2.51 18.69 11.42
C ASP A 144 -4.02 19.00 11.50
N GLY A 145 -4.82 18.12 12.08
CA GLY A 145 -6.26 18.27 12.24
C GLY A 145 -7.11 17.81 11.06
N GLU A 146 -6.52 17.22 10.04
CA GLU A 146 -7.28 16.69 8.92
C GLU A 146 -8.04 15.42 9.30
N ASP A 147 -9.25 15.23 8.74
CA ASP A 147 -10.05 14.04 8.93
C ASP A 147 -9.47 12.86 8.13
N ALA A 148 -9.67 11.65 8.65
CA ALA A 148 -9.48 10.42 7.89
C ALA A 148 -10.83 9.88 7.43
N LEU A 149 -10.91 9.50 6.16
CA LEU A 149 -12.01 8.69 5.66
C LEU A 149 -11.68 7.22 5.87
N VAL A 150 -12.63 6.47 6.44
CA VAL A 150 -12.53 5.02 6.55
C VAL A 150 -13.27 4.42 5.38
N LEU A 151 -12.57 3.63 4.58
CA LEU A 151 -13.12 2.92 3.44
C LEU A 151 -13.19 1.43 3.73
N GLU A 152 -14.20 0.76 3.19
CA GLU A 152 -14.40 -0.69 3.33
C GLU A 152 -14.73 -1.31 1.98
N LYS A 153 -14.27 -2.55 1.80
CA LYS A 153 -14.63 -3.40 0.67
C LYS A 153 -14.99 -4.79 1.18
N ASN A 154 -16.05 -5.37 0.65
CA ASN A 154 -16.36 -6.79 0.80
C ASN A 154 -15.58 -7.59 -0.23
N LEU A 155 -14.94 -8.65 0.21
CA LEU A 155 -14.16 -9.55 -0.64
C LEU A 155 -14.98 -10.77 -1.09
#